data_1a8aebdecceef3cc960dab5cb253e0e9
#
_entry.id   1a8aebdecceef3cc960dab5cb253e0e9
#
_cell.length_a   1.000
_cell.length_b   1.000
_cell.length_c   1.000
_cell.angle_alpha   90.00
_cell.angle_beta   90.00
_cell.angle_gamma   90.00
#
_symmetry.space_group_name_H-M   'P 1'
#
loop_
_entity.id
_entity.type
_entity.pdbx_description
1 polymer ?
#
loop_
_entity_poly.entity_id
_entity_poly.type
_entity_poly.pdbx_seq_one_letter_code
_entity_poly.pdbx_strand_id
1 'polypeptide(L)'
;MAKIGSFIDNKYEILKKIGQGGMSVVYLAMDKRLNKQWAVKELQKYTKNANNEVVIQSAIAEANMIKKLDHPALPRIVDIIEEDKVIYVVMDYIEGETLEYVVNNQGAQSQDLVIDWAKQLTEVLHYLHTRTPAIIYRDMKPSNVMLKPDGNIKVIDFGIAREYKESNLNDTTYLGTRGYAAPEQFGGKGQTDARTDIYCLGMTLYHLITGKNPMEPPYEIYPIRYWNPSLSGGLENIIEKCV
;
A
#
# COMPACT_ATOMS: atom_id res chain seq x y z
N MET A 1 20.36 -10.46 -0.75
CA MET A 1 20.07 -9.35 0.16
C MET A 1 21.27 -8.43 0.21
N ALA A 2 21.02 -7.15 -0.04
CA ALA A 2 22.07 -6.11 0.03
C ALA A 2 22.61 -6.01 1.46
N LYS A 3 23.91 -5.69 1.58
CA LYS A 3 24.57 -5.54 2.89
C LYS A 3 24.63 -4.06 3.26
N ILE A 4 24.49 -3.75 4.54
CA ILE A 4 24.69 -2.38 5.04
C ILE A 4 26.12 -1.94 4.70
N GLY A 5 26.27 -0.73 4.19
CA GLY A 5 27.52 -0.16 3.71
C GLY A 5 27.91 -0.57 2.27
N SER A 6 27.19 -1.51 1.62
CA SER A 6 27.38 -1.81 0.20
C SER A 6 26.72 -0.77 -0.70
N PHE A 7 27.16 -0.71 -1.95
CA PHE A 7 26.60 0.17 -2.96
C PHE A 7 25.78 -0.63 -3.96
N ILE A 8 24.62 -0.10 -4.35
CA ILE A 8 23.85 -0.55 -5.49
C ILE A 8 24.16 0.42 -6.63
N ASP A 9 24.51 -0.15 -7.81
CA ASP A 9 24.92 0.60 -9.01
C ASP A 9 26.01 1.66 -8.74
N ASN A 10 26.95 1.41 -7.84
CA ASN A 10 27.98 2.36 -7.40
C ASN A 10 27.43 3.76 -7.00
N LYS A 11 26.16 3.87 -6.74
CA LYS A 11 25.46 5.14 -6.53
C LYS A 11 24.76 5.19 -5.17
N TYR A 12 24.00 4.15 -4.80
CA TYR A 12 23.15 4.14 -3.63
C TYR A 12 23.82 3.33 -2.51
N GLU A 13 24.35 3.99 -1.49
CA GLU A 13 24.89 3.35 -0.30
C GLU A 13 23.78 2.88 0.63
N ILE A 14 23.74 1.61 0.95
CA ILE A 14 22.75 1.03 1.87
C ILE A 14 23.11 1.43 3.32
N LEU A 15 22.22 2.20 3.95
CA LEU A 15 22.42 2.67 5.33
C LEU A 15 21.81 1.73 6.36
N LYS A 16 20.57 1.32 6.16
CA LYS A 16 19.85 0.42 7.07
C LYS A 16 18.66 -0.22 6.36
N LYS A 17 18.22 -1.35 6.91
CA LYS A 17 16.94 -1.96 6.56
C LYS A 17 15.81 -1.21 7.26
N ILE A 18 14.74 -0.85 6.53
CA ILE A 18 13.58 -0.11 7.04
C ILE A 18 12.27 -0.88 6.93
N GLY A 19 12.24 -1.97 6.13
CA GLY A 19 11.06 -2.81 5.99
C GLY A 19 11.41 -4.19 5.45
N GLN A 20 10.52 -5.15 5.68
CA GLN A 20 10.59 -6.50 5.10
C GLN A 20 9.18 -7.03 4.89
N GLY A 21 8.91 -7.46 3.66
CA GLY A 21 7.73 -8.23 3.27
C GLY A 21 8.09 -9.68 2.94
N GLY A 22 7.11 -10.44 2.49
CA GLY A 22 7.30 -11.86 2.18
C GLY A 22 8.36 -12.13 1.09
N MET A 23 8.46 -11.29 0.08
CA MET A 23 9.36 -11.44 -1.06
C MET A 23 10.23 -10.21 -1.33
N SER A 24 10.18 -9.21 -0.47
CA SER A 24 10.93 -7.97 -0.65
C SER A 24 11.53 -7.47 0.66
N VAL A 25 12.64 -6.76 0.53
CA VAL A 25 13.26 -6.02 1.64
C VAL A 25 13.39 -4.57 1.21
N VAL A 26 13.07 -3.64 2.11
CA VAL A 26 13.21 -2.21 1.85
C VAL A 26 14.34 -1.65 2.69
N TYR A 27 15.23 -0.93 2.06
CA TYR A 27 16.38 -0.28 2.67
C TYR A 27 16.26 1.24 2.58
N LEU A 28 16.79 1.94 3.57
CA LEU A 28 17.19 3.33 3.44
C LEU A 28 18.56 3.35 2.78
N ALA A 29 18.69 4.12 1.72
CA ALA A 29 19.95 4.33 1.00
C ALA A 29 20.26 5.81 0.84
N MET A 30 21.55 6.13 0.66
CA MET A 30 22.05 7.48 0.42
C MET A 30 22.64 7.57 -0.99
N ASP A 31 22.15 8.49 -1.80
CA ASP A 31 22.88 8.98 -2.97
C ASP A 31 23.84 10.09 -2.51
N LYS A 32 25.14 9.77 -2.44
CA LYS A 32 26.16 10.71 -1.97
C LYS A 32 26.37 11.90 -2.92
N ARG A 33 26.07 11.76 -4.21
CA ARG A 33 26.23 12.86 -5.18
C ARG A 33 25.15 13.91 -4.98
N LEU A 34 23.90 13.47 -4.71
CA LEU A 34 22.76 14.33 -4.48
C LEU A 34 22.60 14.71 -2.99
N ASN A 35 23.36 14.07 -2.09
CA ASN A 35 23.17 14.13 -0.64
C ASN A 35 21.69 13.92 -0.26
N LYS A 36 21.08 12.88 -0.85
CA LYS A 36 19.65 12.61 -0.71
C LYS A 36 19.41 11.16 -0.31
N GLN A 37 18.48 10.97 0.62
CA GLN A 37 18.00 9.66 1.04
C GLN A 37 16.91 9.13 0.11
N TRP A 38 16.93 7.83 -0.13
CA TRP A 38 16.00 7.09 -0.96
C TRP A 38 15.55 5.81 -0.25
N ALA A 39 14.35 5.35 -0.55
CA ALA A 39 13.94 3.99 -0.24
C ALA A 39 14.31 3.08 -1.40
N VAL A 40 14.93 1.94 -1.11
CA VAL A 40 15.32 0.95 -2.12
C VAL A 40 14.63 -0.37 -1.78
N LYS A 41 13.67 -0.77 -2.61
CA LYS A 41 12.96 -2.05 -2.51
C LYS A 41 13.73 -3.10 -3.30
N GLU A 42 14.26 -4.10 -2.59
CA GLU A 42 14.95 -5.25 -3.16
C GLU A 42 13.95 -6.38 -3.42
N LEU A 43 13.91 -6.88 -4.64
CA LEU A 43 13.07 -7.97 -5.11
C LEU A 43 13.95 -9.11 -5.61
N GLN A 44 13.83 -10.32 -5.05
CA GLN A 44 14.62 -11.49 -5.45
C GLN A 44 14.05 -12.11 -6.73
N LYS A 45 14.87 -12.29 -7.77
CA LYS A 45 14.49 -12.92 -9.05
C LYS A 45 14.32 -14.44 -8.94
N TYR A 46 14.97 -15.06 -7.98
CA TYR A 46 14.99 -16.53 -7.87
C TYR A 46 14.57 -16.99 -6.48
N THR A 47 13.45 -17.70 -6.42
CA THR A 47 13.15 -18.69 -5.39
C THR A 47 13.01 -20.05 -6.08
N LYS A 48 13.18 -21.15 -5.36
CA LYS A 48 13.31 -22.50 -5.91
C LYS A 48 12.06 -23.07 -6.63
N ASN A 49 11.03 -22.26 -6.91
CA ASN A 49 9.77 -22.68 -7.52
C ASN A 49 9.54 -22.01 -8.89
N ALA A 50 9.04 -22.76 -9.85
CA ALA A 50 8.84 -22.38 -11.26
C ALA A 50 7.86 -21.19 -11.52
N ASN A 51 7.16 -20.68 -10.51
CA ASN A 51 6.25 -19.53 -10.62
C ASN A 51 6.96 -18.15 -10.55
N ASN A 52 8.27 -18.13 -10.48
CA ASN A 52 9.04 -16.91 -10.19
C ASN A 52 9.14 -15.93 -11.34
N GLU A 53 9.16 -16.41 -12.57
CA GLU A 53 9.24 -15.53 -13.73
C GLU A 53 8.00 -14.62 -13.82
N VAL A 54 6.84 -15.15 -13.47
CA VAL A 54 5.58 -14.40 -13.39
C VAL A 54 5.63 -13.32 -12.30
N VAL A 55 6.20 -13.64 -11.12
CA VAL A 55 6.33 -12.68 -10.01
C VAL A 55 7.27 -11.53 -10.35
N ILE A 56 8.37 -11.84 -11.04
CA ILE A 56 9.34 -10.83 -11.48
C ILE A 56 8.74 -9.91 -12.54
N GLN A 57 8.09 -10.49 -13.55
CA GLN A 57 7.41 -9.71 -14.58
C GLN A 57 6.32 -8.83 -13.98
N SER A 58 5.61 -9.31 -12.98
CA SER A 58 4.62 -8.52 -12.24
C SER A 58 5.27 -7.35 -11.48
N ALA A 59 6.40 -7.57 -10.81
CA ALA A 59 7.10 -6.52 -10.07
C ALA A 59 7.70 -5.43 -10.99
N ILE A 60 8.22 -5.84 -12.17
CA ILE A 60 8.71 -4.89 -13.19
C ILE A 60 7.54 -4.10 -13.79
N ALA A 61 6.44 -4.79 -14.09
CA ALA A 61 5.22 -4.15 -14.62
C ALA A 61 4.65 -3.14 -13.62
N GLU A 62 4.60 -3.51 -12.32
CA GLU A 62 4.23 -2.63 -11.21
C GLU A 62 5.12 -1.38 -11.18
N ALA A 63 6.44 -1.56 -11.14
CA ALA A 63 7.38 -0.45 -11.09
C ALA A 63 7.23 0.48 -12.31
N ASN A 64 7.05 -0.08 -13.51
CA ASN A 64 6.83 0.68 -14.74
C ASN A 64 5.45 1.40 -14.76
N MET A 65 4.44 0.83 -14.12
CA MET A 65 3.14 1.47 -13.94
C MET A 65 3.26 2.67 -13.00
N ILE A 66 3.85 2.46 -11.81
CA ILE A 66 4.01 3.52 -10.80
C ILE A 66 4.90 4.66 -11.31
N LYS A 67 5.94 4.35 -12.09
CA LYS A 67 6.84 5.36 -12.69
C LYS A 67 6.10 6.41 -13.53
N LYS A 68 4.92 6.08 -14.06
CA LYS A 68 4.10 6.98 -14.86
C LYS A 68 3.13 7.83 -14.01
N LEU A 69 3.05 7.56 -12.70
CA LEU A 69 2.15 8.27 -11.80
C LEU A 69 2.85 9.49 -11.21
N ASP A 70 2.11 10.60 -11.18
CA ASP A 70 2.52 11.84 -10.53
C ASP A 70 1.37 12.34 -9.67
N HIS A 71 1.49 12.11 -8.36
CA HIS A 71 0.50 12.56 -7.37
C HIS A 71 1.19 12.83 -6.03
N PRO A 72 0.83 13.92 -5.31
CA PRO A 72 1.49 14.29 -4.06
C PRO A 72 1.50 13.20 -2.99
N ALA A 73 0.47 12.38 -2.93
CA ALA A 73 0.35 11.28 -1.97
C ALA A 73 0.94 9.95 -2.45
N LEU A 74 1.66 9.89 -3.58
CA LEU A 74 2.36 8.72 -4.07
C LEU A 74 3.89 8.93 -4.02
N PRO A 75 4.70 7.88 -3.78
CA PRO A 75 6.15 7.94 -3.94
C PRO A 75 6.51 7.98 -5.42
N ARG A 76 7.50 8.79 -5.80
CA ARG A 76 8.06 8.75 -7.15
C ARG A 76 9.11 7.66 -7.24
N ILE A 77 9.05 6.83 -8.29
CA ILE A 77 10.13 5.93 -8.65
C ILE A 77 11.14 6.73 -9.46
N VAL A 78 12.39 6.70 -9.02
CA VAL A 78 13.49 7.45 -9.65
C VAL A 78 14.45 6.57 -10.42
N ASP A 79 14.54 5.28 -10.06
CA ASP A 79 15.42 4.34 -10.73
C ASP A 79 14.90 2.89 -10.58
N ILE A 80 15.22 2.04 -11.56
CA ILE A 80 14.99 0.60 -11.53
C ILE A 80 16.30 -0.05 -12.00
N ILE A 81 16.98 -0.75 -11.09
CA ILE A 81 18.27 -1.36 -11.33
C ILE A 81 18.08 -2.87 -11.36
N GLU A 82 18.43 -3.48 -12.47
CA GLU A 82 18.30 -4.91 -12.67
C GLU A 82 19.68 -5.58 -12.62
N GLU A 83 19.86 -6.46 -11.65
CA GLU A 83 21.02 -7.35 -11.53
C GLU A 83 20.59 -8.79 -11.82
N ASP A 84 21.56 -9.71 -12.00
CA ASP A 84 21.29 -11.11 -12.40
C ASP A 84 20.21 -11.79 -11.54
N LYS A 85 20.24 -11.59 -10.22
CA LYS A 85 19.39 -12.27 -9.26
C LYS A 85 18.39 -11.37 -8.53
N VAL A 86 18.47 -10.07 -8.73
CA VAL A 86 17.78 -9.06 -7.92
C VAL A 86 17.33 -7.90 -8.79
N ILE A 87 16.18 -7.33 -8.46
CA ILE A 87 15.72 -6.04 -8.97
C ILE A 87 15.66 -5.08 -7.80
N TYR A 88 16.22 -3.90 -7.96
CA TYR A 88 16.11 -2.80 -7.02
C TYR A 88 15.21 -1.71 -7.60
N VAL A 89 14.17 -1.34 -6.87
CA VAL A 89 13.32 -0.21 -7.19
C VAL A 89 13.66 0.92 -6.24
N VAL A 90 14.20 2.01 -6.78
CA VAL A 90 14.60 3.19 -6.01
C VAL A 90 13.49 4.23 -6.07
N MET A 91 13.03 4.69 -4.91
CA MET A 91 11.90 5.60 -4.79
C MET A 91 12.10 6.63 -3.68
N ASP A 92 11.24 7.64 -3.63
CA ASP A 92 11.24 8.63 -2.56
C ASP A 92 11.24 7.93 -1.18
N TYR A 93 12.18 8.31 -0.32
CA TYR A 93 12.11 7.97 1.09
C TYR A 93 11.08 8.88 1.76
N ILE A 94 10.13 8.29 2.45
CA ILE A 94 9.08 9.00 3.16
C ILE A 94 9.41 8.97 4.65
N GLU A 95 9.69 10.14 5.20
CA GLU A 95 9.84 10.31 6.63
C GLU A 95 8.47 10.28 7.29
N GLY A 96 8.34 9.50 8.36
CA GLY A 96 7.07 9.35 9.09
C GLY A 96 6.87 7.91 9.57
N GLU A 97 5.66 7.63 10.01
CA GLU A 97 5.24 6.33 10.54
C GLU A 97 4.03 5.82 9.77
N THR A 98 3.83 4.49 9.74
CA THR A 98 2.60 3.94 9.14
C THR A 98 1.38 4.25 10.01
N LEU A 99 0.21 4.39 9.40
CA LEU A 99 -1.05 4.52 10.18
C LEU A 99 -1.30 3.28 11.06
N GLU A 100 -0.77 2.10 10.67
CA GLU A 100 -0.79 0.91 11.53
C GLU A 100 0.03 1.12 12.80
N TYR A 101 1.23 1.66 12.69
CA TYR A 101 2.04 2.02 13.86
C TYR A 101 1.32 3.03 14.76
N VAL A 102 0.69 4.05 14.16
CA VAL A 102 -0.06 5.07 14.87
C VAL A 102 -1.22 4.44 15.65
N VAL A 103 -2.09 3.65 14.99
CA VAL A 103 -3.25 3.05 15.67
C VAL A 103 -2.85 2.02 16.70
N ASN A 104 -1.78 1.25 16.48
CA ASN A 104 -1.30 0.25 17.45
C ASN A 104 -0.70 0.88 18.72
N ASN A 105 -0.08 2.05 18.62
CA ASN A 105 0.55 2.71 19.77
C ASN A 105 -0.35 3.74 20.46
N GLN A 106 -1.28 4.35 19.73
CA GLN A 106 -2.12 5.45 20.24
C GLN A 106 -3.61 5.04 20.37
N GLY A 107 -3.98 3.85 19.86
CA GLY A 107 -5.37 3.39 19.83
C GLY A 107 -6.22 4.07 18.76
N ALA A 108 -7.54 4.07 18.99
CA ALA A 108 -8.50 4.72 18.10
C ALA A 108 -8.16 6.20 17.89
N GLN A 109 -8.23 6.66 16.66
CA GLN A 109 -7.91 8.03 16.29
C GLN A 109 -9.16 8.92 16.35
N SER A 110 -8.96 10.23 16.50
CA SER A 110 -10.07 11.18 16.52
C SER A 110 -10.81 11.22 15.18
N GLN A 111 -12.11 11.51 15.23
CA GLN A 111 -12.94 11.59 14.04
C GLN A 111 -12.39 12.60 13.02
N ASP A 112 -11.95 13.75 13.49
CA ASP A 112 -11.45 14.81 12.60
C ASP A 112 -10.20 14.38 11.84
N LEU A 113 -9.24 13.71 12.50
CA LEU A 113 -8.06 13.17 11.86
C LEU A 113 -8.42 12.08 10.83
N VAL A 114 -9.29 11.14 11.20
CA VAL A 114 -9.71 10.07 10.29
C VAL A 114 -10.44 10.62 9.07
N ILE A 115 -11.26 11.66 9.22
CA ILE A 115 -11.93 12.33 8.11
C ILE A 115 -10.91 13.03 7.20
N ASP A 116 -9.91 13.70 7.78
CA ASP A 116 -8.86 14.35 6.99
C ASP A 116 -8.05 13.33 6.17
N TRP A 117 -7.61 12.24 6.80
CA TRP A 117 -6.94 11.16 6.09
C TRP A 117 -7.83 10.48 5.04
N ALA A 118 -9.13 10.29 5.33
CA ALA A 118 -10.08 9.73 4.38
C ALA A 118 -10.21 10.58 3.12
N LYS A 119 -10.24 11.91 3.24
CA LYS A 119 -10.24 12.83 2.09
C LYS A 119 -8.98 12.64 1.23
N GLN A 120 -7.79 12.66 1.86
CA GLN A 120 -6.53 12.47 1.14
C GLN A 120 -6.46 11.10 0.45
N LEU A 121 -6.91 10.02 1.12
CA LEU A 121 -6.96 8.68 0.54
C LEU A 121 -7.95 8.59 -0.63
N THR A 122 -9.11 9.23 -0.50
CA THR A 122 -10.11 9.29 -1.59
C THR A 122 -9.56 10.02 -2.82
N GLU A 123 -8.81 11.12 -2.64
CA GLU A 123 -8.16 11.84 -3.73
C GLU A 123 -7.15 10.95 -4.48
N VAL A 124 -6.35 10.17 -3.74
CA VAL A 124 -5.42 9.19 -4.35
C VAL A 124 -6.18 8.13 -5.15
N LEU A 125 -7.20 7.53 -4.56
CA LEU A 125 -7.99 6.50 -5.26
C LEU A 125 -8.68 7.08 -6.48
N HIS A 126 -9.26 8.28 -6.39
CA HIS A 126 -9.84 8.97 -7.54
C HIS A 126 -8.80 9.19 -8.64
N TYR A 127 -7.60 9.65 -8.29
CA TYR A 127 -6.51 9.81 -9.25
C TYR A 127 -6.17 8.49 -9.95
N LEU A 128 -6.05 7.38 -9.23
CA LEU A 128 -5.74 6.07 -9.79
C LEU A 128 -6.87 5.55 -10.69
N HIS A 129 -8.11 5.64 -10.24
CA HIS A 129 -9.29 5.15 -10.98
C HIS A 129 -9.58 5.94 -12.24
N THR A 130 -9.15 7.20 -12.34
CA THR A 130 -9.31 8.06 -13.52
C THR A 130 -8.18 7.93 -14.54
N ARG A 131 -7.18 7.06 -14.31
CA ARG A 131 -6.15 6.75 -15.32
C ARG A 131 -6.76 5.97 -16.48
N THR A 132 -6.06 5.95 -17.60
CA THR A 132 -6.44 5.16 -18.78
C THR A 132 -5.27 4.26 -19.15
N PRO A 133 -5.39 2.95 -18.91
CA PRO A 133 -6.47 2.27 -18.18
C PRO A 133 -6.51 2.61 -16.69
N ALA A 134 -7.68 2.43 -16.06
CA ALA A 134 -7.85 2.63 -14.62
C ALA A 134 -6.92 1.69 -13.81
N ILE A 135 -6.37 2.21 -12.73
CA ILE A 135 -5.49 1.45 -11.84
C ILE A 135 -6.25 1.14 -10.55
N ILE A 136 -6.37 -0.13 -10.23
CA ILE A 136 -7.00 -0.62 -9.00
C ILE A 136 -5.89 -0.97 -8.01
N TYR A 137 -5.91 -0.34 -6.83
CA TYR A 137 -4.85 -0.44 -5.84
C TYR A 137 -4.88 -1.76 -5.05
N ARG A 138 -6.04 -2.22 -4.61
CA ARG A 138 -6.38 -3.54 -4.03
C ARG A 138 -5.78 -3.88 -2.66
N ASP A 139 -4.93 -3.06 -2.08
CA ASP A 139 -4.33 -3.33 -0.76
C ASP A 139 -4.30 -2.08 0.15
N MET A 140 -5.41 -1.31 0.15
CA MET A 140 -5.55 -0.20 1.07
C MET A 140 -5.71 -0.72 2.49
N LYS A 141 -4.73 -0.41 3.34
CA LYS A 141 -4.69 -0.78 4.76
C LYS A 141 -3.75 0.16 5.52
N PRO A 142 -3.86 0.26 6.85
CA PRO A 142 -3.04 1.18 7.64
C PRO A 142 -1.53 1.00 7.48
N SER A 143 -1.04 -0.23 7.27
CA SER A 143 0.39 -0.49 7.08
C SER A 143 0.94 0.01 5.74
N ASN A 144 0.06 0.26 4.75
CA ASN A 144 0.43 0.77 3.43
C ASN A 144 0.24 2.30 3.30
N VAL A 145 -0.03 2.99 4.40
CA VAL A 145 -0.19 4.45 4.44
C VAL A 145 0.79 5.02 5.45
N MET A 146 1.70 5.88 4.98
CA MET A 146 2.64 6.64 5.82
C MET A 146 2.02 7.98 6.20
N LEU A 147 2.06 8.32 7.48
CA LEU A 147 1.75 9.64 8.02
C LEU A 147 3.05 10.43 8.17
N LYS A 148 3.14 11.55 7.48
CA LYS A 148 4.28 12.47 7.57
C LYS A 148 4.13 13.41 8.76
N PRO A 149 5.24 14.01 9.25
CA PRO A 149 5.20 14.99 10.34
C PRO A 149 4.33 16.23 10.07
N ASP A 150 4.08 16.55 8.81
CA ASP A 150 3.23 17.67 8.38
C ASP A 150 1.72 17.33 8.33
N GLY A 151 1.33 16.11 8.74
CA GLY A 151 -0.05 15.60 8.71
C GLY A 151 -0.50 15.05 7.36
N ASN A 152 0.30 15.21 6.30
CA ASN A 152 0.00 14.63 5.00
C ASN A 152 0.27 13.13 4.99
N ILE A 153 -0.52 12.38 4.21
CA ILE A 153 -0.31 10.95 4.04
C ILE A 153 0.39 10.64 2.70
N LYS A 154 1.05 9.48 2.67
CA LYS A 154 1.56 8.86 1.44
C LYS A 154 1.14 7.40 1.40
N VAL A 155 0.54 6.98 0.29
CA VAL A 155 0.23 5.58 0.02
C VAL A 155 1.50 4.92 -0.52
N ILE A 156 1.91 3.84 0.12
CA ILE A 156 3.11 3.06 -0.23
C ILE A 156 2.70 1.64 -0.63
N ASP A 157 3.59 0.92 -1.26
CA ASP A 157 3.43 -0.50 -1.65
C ASP A 157 2.28 -0.79 -2.62
N PHE A 158 2.62 -0.84 -3.90
CA PHE A 158 1.71 -1.17 -5.00
C PHE A 158 1.77 -2.66 -5.40
N GLY A 159 2.28 -3.54 -4.52
CA GLY A 159 2.62 -4.94 -4.84
C GLY A 159 1.53 -5.79 -5.48
N ILE A 160 0.26 -5.37 -5.38
CA ILE A 160 -0.87 -6.05 -6.02
C ILE A 160 -1.76 -5.12 -6.84
N ALA A 161 -1.34 -3.86 -7.01
CA ALA A 161 -2.05 -2.93 -7.89
C ALA A 161 -1.95 -3.38 -9.35
N ARG A 162 -3.00 -3.14 -10.13
CA ARG A 162 -2.97 -3.43 -11.58
C ARG A 162 -3.89 -2.51 -12.37
N GLU A 163 -3.60 -2.44 -13.68
CA GLU A 163 -4.50 -1.82 -14.64
C GLU A 163 -5.78 -2.65 -14.81
N TYR A 164 -6.92 -1.99 -14.83
CA TYR A 164 -8.21 -2.60 -15.12
C TYR A 164 -8.28 -3.00 -16.62
N LYS A 165 -8.70 -4.23 -16.91
CA LYS A 165 -8.88 -4.74 -18.27
C LYS A 165 -10.28 -5.32 -18.41
N GLU A 166 -11.12 -4.70 -19.23
CA GLU A 166 -12.49 -5.15 -19.48
C GLU A 166 -12.60 -6.61 -19.98
N SER A 167 -11.54 -7.11 -20.64
CA SER A 167 -11.50 -8.48 -21.16
C SER A 167 -11.28 -9.57 -20.12
N ASN A 168 -10.89 -9.22 -18.89
CA ASN A 168 -10.66 -10.19 -17.82
C ASN A 168 -11.96 -10.39 -17.04
N LEU A 169 -12.52 -11.59 -17.11
CA LEU A 169 -13.77 -11.91 -16.42
C LEU A 169 -13.58 -12.29 -14.95
N ASN A 170 -12.39 -12.78 -14.55
CA ASN A 170 -12.12 -13.21 -13.18
C ASN A 170 -10.66 -12.98 -12.78
N ASP A 171 -10.44 -12.60 -11.53
CA ASP A 171 -9.14 -12.70 -10.87
C ASP A 171 -8.94 -14.14 -10.37
N THR A 172 -7.92 -14.80 -10.88
CA THR A 172 -7.69 -16.24 -10.64
C THR A 172 -6.97 -16.55 -9.32
N THR A 173 -6.46 -15.51 -8.63
CA THR A 173 -5.62 -15.68 -7.44
C THR A 173 -6.19 -14.87 -6.29
N TYR A 174 -6.16 -15.44 -5.08
CA TYR A 174 -6.41 -14.68 -3.86
C TYR A 174 -5.37 -13.56 -3.72
N LEU A 175 -5.84 -12.33 -3.67
CA LEU A 175 -5.01 -11.12 -3.58
C LEU A 175 -5.57 -10.19 -2.52
N GLY A 176 -4.73 -9.77 -1.60
CA GLY A 176 -5.11 -8.84 -0.55
C GLY A 176 -4.78 -9.33 0.86
N THR A 177 -5.03 -8.46 1.81
CA THR A 177 -4.78 -8.73 3.23
C THR A 177 -6.09 -9.11 3.91
N ARG A 178 -6.13 -10.28 4.57
CA ARG A 178 -7.31 -10.70 5.35
C ARG A 178 -7.79 -9.56 6.23
N GLY A 179 -9.11 -9.46 6.39
CA GLY A 179 -9.76 -8.40 7.17
C GLY A 179 -9.93 -7.08 6.43
N TYR A 180 -9.11 -6.78 5.41
CA TYR A 180 -9.26 -5.56 4.59
C TYR A 180 -9.70 -5.88 3.15
N ALA A 181 -9.39 -7.06 2.66
CA ALA A 181 -9.68 -7.46 1.28
C ALA A 181 -11.18 -7.60 1.02
N ALA A 182 -11.62 -7.04 -0.10
CA ALA A 182 -13.01 -7.14 -0.56
C ALA A 182 -13.38 -8.58 -0.96
N PRO A 183 -14.67 -8.96 -0.88
CA PRO A 183 -15.13 -10.32 -1.18
C PRO A 183 -14.70 -10.86 -2.55
N GLU A 184 -14.64 -10.01 -3.58
CA GLU A 184 -14.21 -10.39 -4.94
C GLU A 184 -12.70 -10.67 -5.05
N GLN A 185 -11.89 -10.24 -4.07
CA GLN A 185 -10.46 -10.57 -4.01
C GLN A 185 -10.17 -12.02 -3.59
N PHE A 186 -11.20 -12.72 -3.13
CA PHE A 186 -11.10 -14.15 -2.78
C PHE A 186 -11.36 -15.01 -4.02
N GLY A 187 -10.36 -15.17 -4.87
CA GLY A 187 -10.27 -15.92 -6.12
C GLY A 187 -11.53 -16.59 -6.69
N GLY A 188 -11.82 -16.35 -7.98
CA GLY A 188 -12.95 -16.96 -8.68
C GLY A 188 -14.32 -16.29 -8.40
N LYS A 189 -14.39 -15.23 -7.63
CA LYS A 189 -15.64 -14.52 -7.29
C LYS A 189 -15.89 -13.24 -8.11
N GLY A 190 -15.11 -13.01 -9.14
CA GLY A 190 -15.26 -11.84 -10.00
C GLY A 190 -13.94 -11.12 -10.28
N GLN A 191 -14.03 -10.01 -10.99
CA GLN A 191 -12.92 -9.12 -11.26
C GLN A 191 -12.92 -7.98 -10.25
N THR A 192 -11.74 -7.59 -9.76
CA THR A 192 -11.56 -6.39 -8.95
C THR A 192 -11.73 -5.12 -9.80
N ASP A 193 -12.43 -4.14 -9.25
CA ASP A 193 -12.62 -2.81 -9.86
C ASP A 193 -12.48 -1.71 -8.78
N ALA A 194 -12.86 -0.48 -9.12
CA ALA A 194 -12.78 0.66 -8.20
C ALA A 194 -13.54 0.44 -6.87
N ARG A 195 -14.59 -0.38 -6.86
CA ARG A 195 -15.35 -0.71 -5.63
C ARG A 195 -14.55 -1.53 -4.66
N THR A 196 -13.62 -2.36 -5.16
CA THR A 196 -12.66 -3.11 -4.33
C THR A 196 -11.85 -2.16 -3.45
N ASP A 197 -11.36 -1.06 -4.00
CA ASP A 197 -10.59 -0.06 -3.24
C ASP A 197 -11.47 0.70 -2.24
N ILE A 198 -12.74 0.93 -2.57
CA ILE A 198 -13.70 1.56 -1.64
C ILE A 198 -13.95 0.65 -0.43
N TYR A 199 -14.11 -0.66 -0.64
CA TYR A 199 -14.22 -1.62 0.45
C TYR A 199 -12.97 -1.61 1.36
N CYS A 200 -11.78 -1.73 0.75
CA CYS A 200 -10.51 -1.70 1.49
C CYS A 200 -10.33 -0.38 2.26
N LEU A 201 -10.75 0.75 1.69
CA LEU A 201 -10.76 2.05 2.36
C LEU A 201 -11.72 2.04 3.56
N GLY A 202 -12.95 1.53 3.41
CA GLY A 202 -13.93 1.41 4.49
C GLY A 202 -13.36 0.63 5.67
N MET A 203 -12.75 -0.54 5.41
CA MET A 203 -12.10 -1.37 6.42
C MET A 203 -10.90 -0.67 7.09
N THR A 204 -10.15 0.11 6.32
CA THR A 204 -9.05 0.93 6.82
C THR A 204 -9.56 2.00 7.79
N LEU A 205 -10.58 2.76 7.40
CA LEU A 205 -11.19 3.80 8.22
C LEU A 205 -11.82 3.20 9.48
N TYR A 206 -12.49 2.05 9.36
CA TYR A 206 -13.02 1.30 10.50
C TYR A 206 -11.93 1.02 11.54
N HIS A 207 -10.79 0.45 11.11
CA HIS A 207 -9.69 0.16 12.02
C HIS A 207 -9.16 1.43 12.69
N LEU A 208 -8.94 2.50 11.92
CA LEU A 208 -8.38 3.75 12.44
C LEU A 208 -9.30 4.43 13.46
N ILE A 209 -10.62 4.45 13.21
CA ILE A 209 -11.58 5.17 14.08
C ILE A 209 -11.98 4.36 15.32
N THR A 210 -11.95 3.02 15.23
CA THR A 210 -12.34 2.15 16.34
C THR A 210 -11.16 1.60 17.12
N GLY A 211 -9.95 1.61 16.54
CA GLY A 211 -8.79 0.88 17.07
C GLY A 211 -8.95 -0.65 17.00
N LYS A 212 -9.99 -1.17 16.31
CA LYS A 212 -10.28 -2.59 16.21
C LYS A 212 -9.72 -3.15 14.90
N ASN A 213 -8.69 -3.99 15.04
CA ASN A 213 -8.05 -4.63 13.91
C ASN A 213 -8.99 -5.69 13.31
N PRO A 214 -9.43 -5.59 12.04
CA PRO A 214 -10.33 -6.55 11.43
C PRO A 214 -9.69 -7.94 11.19
N MET A 215 -8.39 -8.08 11.42
CA MET A 215 -7.70 -9.38 11.39
C MET A 215 -7.71 -10.11 12.74
N GLU A 216 -8.27 -9.51 13.78
CA GLU A 216 -8.33 -10.06 15.14
C GLU A 216 -9.77 -10.38 15.55
N PRO A 217 -9.96 -11.31 16.49
CA PRO A 217 -11.30 -11.59 17.03
C PRO A 217 -11.99 -10.30 17.53
N PRO A 218 -13.30 -10.16 17.36
CA PRO A 218 -14.28 -11.18 16.96
C PRO A 218 -14.40 -11.43 15.45
N TYR A 219 -13.60 -10.78 14.59
CA TYR A 219 -13.67 -10.82 13.10
C TYR A 219 -14.97 -10.26 12.51
N GLU A 220 -15.86 -9.73 13.35
CA GLU A 220 -17.13 -9.12 12.96
C GLU A 220 -17.00 -7.60 12.96
N ILE A 221 -17.63 -6.98 11.99
CA ILE A 221 -17.67 -5.52 11.86
C ILE A 221 -18.94 -5.00 12.48
N TYR A 222 -18.82 -4.44 13.67
CA TYR A 222 -19.92 -3.75 14.37
C TYR A 222 -19.98 -2.28 13.92
N PRO A 223 -21.15 -1.62 13.99
CA PRO A 223 -21.26 -0.19 13.76
C PRO A 223 -20.22 0.57 14.60
N ILE A 224 -19.58 1.60 14.04
CA ILE A 224 -18.49 2.31 14.75
C ILE A 224 -18.97 2.94 16.06
N ARG A 225 -20.23 3.34 16.12
CA ARG A 225 -20.87 3.90 17.33
C ARG A 225 -21.17 2.86 18.41
N TYR A 226 -21.10 1.58 18.09
CA TYR A 226 -21.08 0.51 19.10
C TYR A 226 -19.84 0.61 19.99
N TRP A 227 -18.69 0.94 19.39
CA TRP A 227 -17.43 1.11 20.09
C TRP A 227 -17.29 2.50 20.74
N ASN A 228 -17.77 3.53 20.06
CA ASN A 228 -17.74 4.90 20.55
C ASN A 228 -19.02 5.67 20.14
N PRO A 229 -20.02 5.76 21.05
CA PRO A 229 -21.30 6.44 20.78
C PRO A 229 -21.18 7.94 20.44
N SER A 230 -20.03 8.58 20.73
CA SER A 230 -19.80 10.00 20.42
C SER A 230 -19.49 10.27 18.95
N LEU A 231 -19.17 9.23 18.16
CA LEU A 231 -18.91 9.36 16.73
C LEU A 231 -20.18 9.77 15.98
N SER A 232 -20.01 10.51 14.87
CA SER A 232 -21.14 10.96 14.08
C SER A 232 -21.80 9.82 13.32
N GLY A 233 -23.15 9.84 13.26
CA GLY A 233 -23.91 8.91 12.42
C GLY A 233 -23.59 9.06 10.92
N GLY A 234 -23.14 10.26 10.49
CA GLY A 234 -22.69 10.50 9.11
C GLY A 234 -21.46 9.68 8.74
N LEU A 235 -20.45 9.61 9.63
CA LEU A 235 -19.25 8.80 9.40
C LEU A 235 -19.58 7.30 9.45
N GLU A 236 -20.44 6.88 10.38
CA GLU A 236 -20.94 5.50 10.47
C GLU A 236 -21.58 5.07 9.14
N ASN A 237 -22.54 5.85 8.63
CA ASN A 237 -23.21 5.57 7.37
C ASN A 237 -22.25 5.51 6.16
N ILE A 238 -21.17 6.32 6.16
CA ILE A 238 -20.16 6.29 5.09
C ILE A 238 -19.39 4.96 5.14
N ILE A 239 -18.90 4.58 6.33
CA ILE A 239 -18.14 3.34 6.49
C ILE A 239 -19.02 2.12 6.17
N GLU A 240 -20.26 2.07 6.66
CA GLU A 240 -21.20 0.99 6.36
C GLU A 240 -21.53 0.85 4.87
N LYS A 241 -21.49 1.94 4.11
CA LYS A 241 -21.68 1.88 2.65
C LYS A 241 -20.45 1.40 1.89
N CYS A 242 -19.28 1.47 2.49
CA CYS A 242 -18.04 1.00 1.87
C CYS A 242 -17.86 -0.51 2.02
N VAL A 243 -18.39 -1.10 3.09
CA VAL A 243 -18.20 -2.51 3.48
C VAL A 243 -19.54 -3.28 3.48
#